data_0300dcbf74ffb5a776699fc0a664193a
#
_entry.id   0300dcbf74ffb5a776699fc0a664193a
#
_cell.length_a   1.000
_cell.length_b   1.000
_cell.length_c   1.000
_cell.angle_alpha   90.00
_cell.angle_beta   90.00
_cell.angle_gamma   90.00
#
_symmetry.space_group_name_H-M   'P 1'
#
loop_
_entity.id
_entity.type
_entity.pdbx_description
1 polymer ?
#
loop_
_entity_poly.entity_id
_entity_poly.type
_entity_poly.pdbx_seq_one_letter_code
_entity_poly.pdbx_strand_id
1 'polypeptide(L)'
;IIRGEDHFLRLNFRDGFKPHWESMKNIFKIGIPAMIEQFIMRAGFIVYAKTVASLGTVAFATHQVCLNIQAMSFMNGQAFAVSSTSLVGQSLGKKRPDMAQAYSIRTRRIGMIISFLLGVVFFFFGEPIVSLYTNDITVIEKGAKILKFVAFTQQFQSSQFILTGALRGAGDTRATAIISLITILILRPGLALITIKVFHWGLEGAWIALVSDQLLRSLL
;
A
#
# COMPACT_ATOMS: atom_id res chain seq x y z
N ILE A 1 -0.42 -9.81 29.49
CA ILE A 1 -1.52 -8.89 29.08
C ILE A 1 -2.90 -9.54 29.25
N ILE A 2 -3.04 -10.87 29.17
CA ILE A 2 -4.32 -11.59 29.19
C ILE A 2 -4.75 -12.05 30.62
N ARG A 3 -3.92 -11.87 31.64
CA ARG A 3 -4.11 -12.49 32.96
C ARG A 3 -4.35 -11.50 34.12
N GLY A 4 -4.49 -10.19 33.87
CA GLY A 4 -4.75 -9.18 34.90
C GLY A 4 -6.27 -9.03 35.18
N GLU A 5 -6.65 -8.88 36.44
CA GLU A 5 -8.06 -8.78 36.87
C GLU A 5 -8.77 -7.49 36.40
N ASP A 6 -8.04 -6.48 35.92
CA ASP A 6 -8.55 -5.16 35.55
C ASP A 6 -8.63 -4.93 34.02
N HIS A 7 -8.54 -5.97 33.16
CA HIS A 7 -8.58 -5.79 31.72
C HIS A 7 -9.99 -5.99 31.15
N PHE A 8 -10.42 -5.01 30.35
CA PHE A 8 -11.72 -5.00 29.64
C PHE A 8 -11.89 -6.19 28.66
N LEU A 9 -10.80 -6.80 28.24
CA LEU A 9 -10.77 -8.02 27.42
C LEU A 9 -10.17 -9.17 28.26
N ARG A 10 -10.99 -10.11 28.68
CA ARG A 10 -10.59 -11.32 29.42
C ARG A 10 -10.97 -12.54 28.60
N LEU A 11 -9.99 -13.34 28.19
CA LEU A 11 -10.24 -14.67 27.62
C LEU A 11 -10.35 -15.68 28.78
N ASN A 12 -11.54 -16.15 29.03
CA ASN A 12 -11.77 -17.22 29.97
C ASN A 12 -12.03 -18.53 29.20
N PHE A 13 -11.13 -19.49 29.28
CA PHE A 13 -11.27 -20.77 28.57
C PHE A 13 -12.47 -21.61 29.06
N ARG A 14 -13.12 -21.20 30.15
CA ARG A 14 -14.36 -21.79 30.65
C ARG A 14 -15.62 -21.25 29.98
N ASP A 15 -15.54 -20.09 29.34
CA ASP A 15 -16.65 -19.57 28.53
C ASP A 15 -16.65 -20.36 27.24
N GLY A 16 -17.49 -21.40 27.17
CA GLY A 16 -17.51 -22.31 26.02
C GLY A 16 -17.55 -21.54 24.69
N PHE A 17 -16.71 -21.93 23.74
CA PHE A 17 -16.64 -21.38 22.38
C PHE A 17 -17.98 -21.61 21.65
N LYS A 18 -19.02 -20.86 22.00
CA LYS A 18 -20.26 -20.86 21.24
C LYS A 18 -20.14 -19.83 20.13
N PRO A 19 -20.19 -20.24 18.86
CA PRO A 19 -20.15 -19.30 17.73
C PRO A 19 -21.37 -18.38 17.81
N HIS A 20 -21.13 -17.09 17.99
CA HIS A 20 -22.18 -16.08 18.00
C HIS A 20 -22.45 -15.65 16.55
N TRP A 21 -23.61 -16.08 16.02
CA TRP A 21 -23.92 -15.91 14.59
C TRP A 21 -23.93 -14.44 14.13
N GLU A 22 -24.42 -13.52 14.94
CA GLU A 22 -24.38 -12.08 14.62
C GLU A 22 -22.95 -11.53 14.51
N SER A 23 -22.07 -11.91 15.44
CA SER A 23 -20.66 -11.52 15.40
C SER A 23 -19.97 -12.08 14.16
N MET A 24 -20.23 -13.35 13.82
CA MET A 24 -19.71 -13.97 12.59
C MET A 24 -20.23 -13.25 11.35
N LYS A 25 -21.52 -12.92 11.27
CA LYS A 25 -22.10 -12.17 10.14
C LYS A 25 -21.45 -10.81 9.96
N ASN A 26 -21.16 -10.10 11.05
CA ASN A 26 -20.47 -8.82 11.00
C ASN A 26 -19.01 -8.96 10.55
N ILE A 27 -18.30 -9.98 11.01
CA ILE A 27 -16.94 -10.30 10.57
C ILE A 27 -16.93 -10.60 9.07
N PHE A 28 -17.82 -11.45 8.58
CA PHE A 28 -17.92 -11.78 7.16
C PHE A 28 -18.33 -10.59 6.30
N LYS A 29 -19.24 -9.73 6.78
CA LYS A 29 -19.67 -8.52 6.07
C LYS A 29 -18.53 -7.56 5.78
N ILE A 30 -17.54 -7.48 6.68
CA ILE A 30 -16.37 -6.63 6.53
C ILE A 30 -15.21 -7.40 5.89
N GLY A 31 -15.02 -8.65 6.27
CA GLY A 31 -13.89 -9.48 5.85
C GLY A 31 -13.96 -9.91 4.38
N ILE A 32 -15.17 -10.27 3.87
CA ILE A 32 -15.29 -10.72 2.48
C ILE A 32 -14.89 -9.63 1.48
N PRO A 33 -15.39 -8.37 1.57
CA PRO A 33 -14.92 -7.30 0.69
C PRO A 33 -13.41 -7.07 0.77
N ALA A 34 -12.85 -7.11 1.99
CA ALA A 34 -11.41 -6.95 2.18
C ALA A 34 -10.60 -8.11 1.59
N MET A 35 -11.09 -9.35 1.67
CA MET A 35 -10.48 -10.52 1.01
C MET A 35 -10.52 -10.36 -0.52
N ILE A 36 -11.66 -9.99 -1.09
CA ILE A 36 -11.81 -9.76 -2.54
C ILE A 36 -10.83 -8.68 -2.99
N GLU A 37 -10.71 -7.58 -2.26
CA GLU A 37 -9.73 -6.52 -2.52
C GLU A 37 -8.30 -7.09 -2.57
N GLN A 38 -7.91 -7.90 -1.59
CA GLN A 38 -6.58 -8.53 -1.55
C GLN A 38 -6.33 -9.49 -2.71
N PHE A 39 -7.34 -10.30 -3.10
CA PHE A 39 -7.23 -11.18 -4.27
C PHE A 39 -7.05 -10.37 -5.56
N ILE A 40 -7.82 -9.30 -5.75
CA ILE A 40 -7.71 -8.40 -6.90
C ILE A 40 -6.31 -7.78 -6.96
N MET A 41 -5.80 -7.28 -5.82
CA MET A 41 -4.45 -6.73 -5.73
C MET A 41 -3.41 -7.77 -6.15
N ARG A 42 -3.50 -8.99 -5.64
CA ARG A 42 -2.55 -10.09 -5.98
C ARG A 42 -2.61 -10.46 -7.45
N ALA A 43 -3.82 -10.57 -8.02
CA ALA A 43 -3.99 -10.85 -9.45
C ALA A 43 -3.36 -9.72 -10.31
N GLY A 44 -3.60 -8.46 -9.97
CA GLY A 44 -2.98 -7.32 -10.64
C GLY A 44 -1.46 -7.34 -10.57
N PHE A 45 -0.88 -7.68 -9.42
CA PHE A 45 0.57 -7.84 -9.26
C PHE A 45 1.14 -8.96 -10.15
N ILE A 46 0.46 -10.11 -10.24
CA ILE A 46 0.90 -11.24 -11.10
C ILE A 46 0.90 -10.84 -12.58
N VAL A 47 -0.17 -10.20 -13.06
CA VAL A 47 -0.26 -9.74 -14.45
C VAL A 47 0.83 -8.71 -14.75
N TYR A 48 1.04 -7.75 -13.84
CA TYR A 48 2.08 -6.75 -13.96
C TYR A 48 3.49 -7.38 -13.96
N ALA A 49 3.78 -8.29 -13.04
CA ALA A 49 5.07 -9.00 -12.98
C ALA A 49 5.34 -9.81 -14.25
N LYS A 50 4.32 -10.48 -14.82
CA LYS A 50 4.42 -11.18 -16.10
C LYS A 50 4.77 -10.22 -17.24
N THR A 51 4.18 -9.03 -17.26
CA THR A 51 4.46 -8.02 -18.27
C THR A 51 5.90 -7.50 -18.15
N VAL A 52 6.40 -7.26 -16.92
CA VAL A 52 7.80 -6.87 -16.71
C VAL A 52 8.77 -8.01 -17.06
N ALA A 53 8.42 -9.26 -16.74
CA ALA A 53 9.24 -10.42 -17.08
C ALA A 53 9.45 -10.59 -18.60
N SER A 54 8.48 -10.17 -19.41
CA SER A 54 8.62 -10.19 -20.88
C SER A 54 9.67 -9.21 -21.42
N LEU A 55 10.17 -8.27 -20.60
CA LEU A 55 11.27 -7.35 -20.95
C LEU A 55 12.67 -7.96 -20.77
N GLY A 56 12.76 -9.19 -20.30
CA GLY A 56 14.01 -9.92 -20.10
C GLY A 56 14.48 -9.99 -18.64
N THR A 57 15.50 -10.83 -18.43
CA THR A 57 15.98 -11.19 -17.07
C THR A 57 16.54 -10.02 -16.29
N VAL A 58 17.34 -9.15 -16.94
CA VAL A 58 17.92 -7.96 -16.29
C VAL A 58 16.84 -6.98 -15.85
N ALA A 59 15.82 -6.76 -16.70
CA ALA A 59 14.71 -5.87 -16.37
C ALA A 59 13.90 -6.42 -15.19
N PHE A 60 13.65 -7.73 -15.17
CA PHE A 60 12.93 -8.39 -14.08
C PHE A 60 13.73 -8.39 -12.77
N ALA A 61 15.04 -8.64 -12.83
CA ALA A 61 15.92 -8.56 -11.66
C ALA A 61 15.94 -7.15 -11.06
N THR A 62 16.11 -6.13 -11.90
CA THR A 62 16.05 -4.73 -11.49
C THR A 62 14.70 -4.40 -10.83
N HIS A 63 13.60 -4.85 -11.44
CA HIS A 63 12.26 -4.66 -10.89
C HIS A 63 12.11 -5.29 -9.50
N GLN A 64 12.60 -6.53 -9.31
CA GLN A 64 12.52 -7.22 -8.02
C GLN A 64 13.32 -6.52 -6.93
N VAL A 65 14.54 -6.06 -7.25
CA VAL A 65 15.37 -5.29 -6.31
C VAL A 65 14.65 -4.00 -5.92
N CYS A 66 14.14 -3.24 -6.90
CA CYS A 66 13.42 -1.99 -6.62
C CYS A 66 12.13 -2.23 -5.81
N LEU A 67 11.40 -3.32 -6.05
CA LEU A 67 10.23 -3.68 -5.24
C LEU A 67 10.61 -3.99 -3.79
N ASN A 68 11.70 -4.70 -3.55
CA ASN A 68 12.16 -4.99 -2.19
C ASN A 68 12.54 -3.72 -1.44
N ILE A 69 13.24 -2.78 -2.10
CA ILE A 69 13.58 -1.49 -1.52
C ILE A 69 12.31 -0.67 -1.25
N GLN A 70 11.38 -0.64 -2.18
CA GLN A 70 10.10 0.06 -2.02
C GLN A 70 9.25 -0.55 -0.90
N ALA A 71 9.34 -1.86 -0.67
CA ALA A 71 8.60 -2.53 0.41
C ALA A 71 8.92 -1.96 1.80
N MET A 72 10.16 -1.51 2.04
CA MET A 72 10.53 -0.84 3.30
C MET A 72 9.73 0.46 3.49
N SER A 73 9.51 1.19 2.42
CA SER A 73 8.69 2.41 2.47
C SER A 73 7.19 2.11 2.61
N PHE A 74 6.70 1.02 2.01
CA PHE A 74 5.34 0.54 2.21
C PHE A 74 5.02 0.25 3.68
N MET A 75 5.95 -0.35 4.41
CA MET A 75 5.76 -0.66 5.83
C MET A 75 5.49 0.60 6.65
N ASN A 76 6.18 1.70 6.35
CA ASN A 76 5.94 2.98 6.99
C ASN A 76 4.50 3.51 6.71
N GLY A 77 4.10 3.56 5.44
CA GLY A 77 2.74 3.96 5.05
C GLY A 77 1.65 3.09 5.69
N GLN A 78 1.87 1.77 5.75
CA GLN A 78 0.98 0.81 6.39
C GLN A 78 0.86 1.03 7.90
N ALA A 79 1.95 1.33 8.61
CA ALA A 79 1.91 1.59 10.04
C ALA A 79 1.04 2.82 10.37
N PHE A 80 1.18 3.90 9.59
CA PHE A 80 0.32 5.06 9.72
C PHE A 80 -1.13 4.80 9.31
N ALA A 81 -1.37 3.93 8.33
CA ALA A 81 -2.72 3.52 7.95
C ALA A 81 -3.43 2.78 9.08
N VAL A 82 -2.76 1.85 9.75
CA VAL A 82 -3.30 1.13 10.93
C VAL A 82 -3.61 2.10 12.06
N SER A 83 -2.71 3.04 12.34
CA SER A 83 -2.92 4.09 13.34
C SER A 83 -4.13 4.96 12.99
N SER A 84 -4.26 5.38 11.73
CA SER A 84 -5.40 6.15 11.23
C SER A 84 -6.72 5.37 11.38
N THR A 85 -6.74 4.09 11.00
CA THR A 85 -7.91 3.22 11.16
C THR A 85 -8.39 3.16 12.61
N SER A 86 -7.47 2.97 13.56
CA SER A 86 -7.79 2.87 14.98
C SER A 86 -8.30 4.21 15.55
N LEU A 87 -7.60 5.32 15.27
CA LEU A 87 -7.97 6.63 15.79
C LEU A 87 -9.30 7.15 15.21
N VAL A 88 -9.53 6.95 13.93
CA VAL A 88 -10.79 7.32 13.27
C VAL A 88 -11.93 6.48 13.81
N GLY A 89 -11.76 5.14 13.88
CA GLY A 89 -12.80 4.24 14.40
C GLY A 89 -13.17 4.54 15.84
N GLN A 90 -12.19 4.78 16.72
CA GLN A 90 -12.45 5.16 18.12
C GLN A 90 -13.15 6.51 18.23
N SER A 91 -12.80 7.49 17.41
CA SER A 91 -13.42 8.82 17.44
C SER A 91 -14.86 8.77 16.98
N LEU A 92 -15.16 8.00 15.94
CA LEU A 92 -16.55 7.79 15.47
C LEU A 92 -17.38 6.99 16.49
N GLY A 93 -16.78 5.99 17.15
CA GLY A 93 -17.43 5.26 18.24
C GLY A 93 -17.80 6.16 19.43
N LYS A 94 -17.02 7.22 19.67
CA LYS A 94 -17.32 8.28 20.66
C LYS A 94 -18.27 9.37 20.13
N LYS A 95 -18.85 9.20 18.93
CA LYS A 95 -19.71 10.17 18.24
C LYS A 95 -19.05 11.54 18.03
N ARG A 96 -17.72 11.54 17.76
CA ARG A 96 -16.94 12.77 17.53
C ARG A 96 -16.30 12.77 16.13
N PRO A 97 -17.06 13.09 15.08
CA PRO A 97 -16.55 13.12 13.71
C PRO A 97 -15.49 14.23 13.50
N ASP A 98 -15.56 15.32 14.26
CA ASP A 98 -14.57 16.38 14.32
C ASP A 98 -13.17 15.86 14.63
N MET A 99 -13.08 15.01 15.65
CA MET A 99 -11.84 14.35 16.07
C MET A 99 -11.36 13.33 15.04
N ALA A 100 -12.27 12.57 14.43
CA ALA A 100 -11.94 11.60 13.40
C ALA A 100 -11.26 12.27 12.20
N GLN A 101 -11.81 13.39 11.72
CA GLN A 101 -11.22 14.19 10.64
C GLN A 101 -9.86 14.77 11.05
N ALA A 102 -9.76 15.35 12.25
CA ALA A 102 -8.52 15.91 12.77
C ALA A 102 -7.39 14.87 12.85
N TYR A 103 -7.68 13.66 13.35
CA TYR A 103 -6.71 12.57 13.41
C TYR A 103 -6.29 12.08 12.02
N SER A 104 -7.21 11.93 11.09
CA SER A 104 -6.90 11.55 9.71
C SER A 104 -5.92 12.54 9.06
N ILE A 105 -6.21 13.85 9.18
CA ILE A 105 -5.36 14.92 8.62
C ILE A 105 -3.97 14.93 9.29
N ARG A 106 -3.90 14.83 10.62
CA ARG A 106 -2.62 14.86 11.36
C ARG A 106 -1.77 13.65 11.03
N THR A 107 -2.35 12.45 11.04
CA THR A 107 -1.66 11.20 10.70
C THR A 107 -1.13 11.25 9.27
N ARG A 108 -1.94 11.78 8.31
CA ARG A 108 -1.53 11.98 6.93
C ARG A 108 -0.33 12.93 6.83
N ARG A 109 -0.36 14.08 7.51
CA ARG A 109 0.76 15.05 7.48
C ARG A 109 2.06 14.42 7.99
N ILE A 110 2.02 13.74 9.13
CA ILE A 110 3.20 13.09 9.71
C ILE A 110 3.72 11.98 8.77
N GLY A 111 2.84 11.12 8.28
CA GLY A 111 3.22 10.06 7.35
C GLY A 111 3.81 10.58 6.05
N MET A 112 3.28 11.68 5.50
CA MET A 112 3.84 12.34 4.31
C MET A 112 5.22 12.93 4.55
N ILE A 113 5.47 13.57 5.72
CA ILE A 113 6.79 14.11 6.07
C ILE A 113 7.83 12.99 6.13
N ILE A 114 7.52 11.89 6.81
CA ILE A 114 8.45 10.75 6.91
C ILE A 114 8.68 10.11 5.53
N SER A 115 7.64 9.97 4.73
CA SER A 115 7.76 9.45 3.36
C SER A 115 8.53 10.39 2.44
N PHE A 116 8.46 11.70 2.67
CA PHE A 116 9.30 12.69 1.97
C PHE A 116 10.78 12.50 2.31
N LEU A 117 11.11 12.34 3.59
CA LEU A 117 12.49 12.11 4.02
C LEU A 117 13.05 10.80 3.42
N LEU A 118 12.25 9.72 3.40
CA LEU A 118 12.61 8.47 2.71
C LEU A 118 12.79 8.68 1.21
N GLY A 119 11.94 9.49 0.58
CA GLY A 119 12.08 9.86 -0.82
C GLY A 119 13.39 10.60 -1.11
N VAL A 120 13.78 11.53 -0.25
CA VAL A 120 15.08 12.22 -0.35
C VAL A 120 16.24 11.21 -0.27
N VAL A 121 16.18 10.26 0.65
CA VAL A 121 17.18 9.19 0.75
C VAL A 121 17.23 8.36 -0.54
N PHE A 122 16.10 7.94 -1.09
CA PHE A 122 16.06 7.17 -2.34
C PHE A 122 16.58 7.96 -3.55
N PHE A 123 16.35 9.27 -3.57
CA PHE A 123 16.78 10.15 -4.66
C PHE A 123 18.31 10.32 -4.70
N PHE A 124 18.91 10.58 -3.53
CA PHE A 124 20.37 10.85 -3.45
C PHE A 124 21.20 9.59 -3.27
N PHE A 125 20.68 8.57 -2.60
CA PHE A 125 21.42 7.34 -2.28
C PHE A 125 20.90 6.11 -3.05
N GLY A 126 20.26 6.31 -4.21
CA GLY A 126 19.69 5.23 -5.01
C GLY A 126 20.71 4.17 -5.42
N GLU A 127 21.86 4.58 -5.95
CA GLU A 127 22.95 3.65 -6.36
C GLU A 127 23.53 2.86 -5.18
N PRO A 128 23.97 3.47 -4.06
CA PRO A 128 24.44 2.74 -2.90
C PRO A 128 23.39 1.75 -2.34
N ILE A 129 22.11 2.13 -2.35
CA ILE A 129 21.04 1.27 -1.85
C ILE A 129 20.85 0.04 -2.74
N VAL A 130 20.85 0.21 -4.07
CA VAL A 130 20.71 -0.90 -5.00
C VAL A 130 21.93 -1.81 -4.95
N SER A 131 23.15 -1.26 -4.79
CA SER A 131 24.38 -2.04 -4.69
C SER A 131 24.45 -2.97 -3.47
N LEU A 132 23.64 -2.72 -2.42
CA LEU A 132 23.49 -3.67 -1.31
C LEU A 132 22.79 -4.98 -1.70
N TYR A 133 22.05 -4.97 -2.81
CA TYR A 133 21.26 -6.13 -3.26
C TYR A 133 21.92 -6.89 -4.42
N THR A 134 22.82 -6.23 -5.18
CA THR A 134 23.43 -6.82 -6.37
C THR A 134 24.75 -6.16 -6.72
N ASN A 135 25.65 -6.92 -7.35
CA ASN A 135 26.93 -6.42 -7.88
C ASN A 135 26.86 -6.15 -9.39
N ASP A 136 25.72 -6.40 -10.05
CA ASP A 136 25.55 -6.16 -11.49
C ASP A 136 25.36 -4.66 -11.75
N ILE A 137 26.34 -4.06 -12.41
CA ILE A 137 26.38 -2.62 -12.73
C ILE A 137 25.13 -2.20 -13.54
N THR A 138 24.67 -3.05 -14.46
CA THR A 138 23.50 -2.74 -15.30
C THR A 138 22.21 -2.69 -14.48
N VAL A 139 22.09 -3.54 -13.47
CA VAL A 139 20.96 -3.54 -12.52
C VAL A 139 21.04 -2.34 -11.58
N ILE A 140 22.26 -1.96 -11.14
CA ILE A 140 22.47 -0.81 -10.27
C ILE A 140 22.07 0.49 -10.96
N GLU A 141 22.57 0.73 -12.19
CA GLU A 141 22.25 1.94 -12.93
C GLU A 141 20.74 2.09 -13.23
N LYS A 142 20.12 1.00 -13.72
CA LYS A 142 18.68 0.99 -13.99
C LYS A 142 17.85 1.12 -12.71
N GLY A 143 18.28 0.44 -11.65
CA GLY A 143 17.63 0.50 -10.35
C GLY A 143 17.68 1.89 -9.73
N ALA A 144 18.81 2.57 -9.80
CA ALA A 144 18.97 3.93 -9.30
C ALA A 144 18.04 4.92 -10.04
N LYS A 145 17.91 4.80 -11.37
CA LYS A 145 16.94 5.60 -12.13
C LYS A 145 15.50 5.36 -11.65
N ILE A 146 15.13 4.10 -11.45
CA ILE A 146 13.79 3.75 -10.97
C ILE A 146 13.56 4.30 -9.56
N LEU A 147 14.55 4.24 -8.67
CA LEU A 147 14.41 4.78 -7.32
C LEU A 147 14.18 6.30 -7.30
N LYS A 148 14.66 7.05 -8.28
CA LYS A 148 14.34 8.48 -8.44
C LYS A 148 12.84 8.69 -8.74
N PHE A 149 12.24 7.85 -9.59
CA PHE A 149 10.79 7.88 -9.81
C PHE A 149 10.01 7.48 -8.54
N VAL A 150 10.48 6.44 -7.86
CA VAL A 150 9.90 5.98 -6.60
C VAL A 150 9.98 7.07 -5.54
N ALA A 151 11.09 7.79 -5.43
CA ALA A 151 11.30 8.89 -4.49
C ALA A 151 10.20 9.96 -4.61
N PHE A 152 9.85 10.35 -5.83
CA PHE A 152 8.80 11.33 -6.08
C PHE A 152 7.42 10.84 -5.66
N THR A 153 7.14 9.53 -5.80
CA THR A 153 5.81 8.96 -5.54
C THR A 153 5.56 8.57 -4.09
N GLN A 154 6.59 8.54 -3.24
CA GLN A 154 6.49 8.10 -1.86
C GLN A 154 5.43 8.86 -1.05
N GLN A 155 5.31 10.17 -1.26
CA GLN A 155 4.35 11.01 -0.57
C GLN A 155 2.91 10.64 -0.92
N PHE A 156 2.65 10.45 -2.21
CA PHE A 156 1.31 10.11 -2.71
C PHE A 156 0.90 8.72 -2.24
N GLN A 157 1.84 7.78 -2.26
CA GLN A 157 1.64 6.43 -1.76
C GLN A 157 1.29 6.40 -0.28
N SER A 158 2.06 7.11 0.56
CA SER A 158 1.78 7.23 1.99
C SER A 158 0.42 7.86 2.23
N SER A 159 0.10 8.96 1.53
CA SER A 159 -1.21 9.59 1.59
C SER A 159 -2.35 8.61 1.28
N GLN A 160 -2.22 7.85 0.19
CA GLN A 160 -3.21 6.85 -0.23
C GLN A 160 -3.41 5.78 0.85
N PHE A 161 -2.34 5.21 1.42
CA PHE A 161 -2.47 4.21 2.48
C PHE A 161 -3.19 4.75 3.71
N ILE A 162 -2.84 5.97 4.15
CA ILE A 162 -3.41 6.57 5.35
C ILE A 162 -4.89 6.92 5.15
N LEU A 163 -5.26 7.45 3.98
CA LEU A 163 -6.66 7.73 3.64
C LEU A 163 -7.49 6.45 3.54
N THR A 164 -6.95 5.41 2.89
CA THR A 164 -7.59 4.08 2.87
C THR A 164 -7.78 3.54 4.29
N GLY A 165 -6.79 3.72 5.17
CA GLY A 165 -6.89 3.37 6.59
C GLY A 165 -8.00 4.15 7.31
N ALA A 166 -8.11 5.45 7.05
CA ALA A 166 -9.17 6.29 7.61
C ALA A 166 -10.57 5.84 7.17
N LEU A 167 -10.75 5.56 5.87
CA LEU A 167 -12.01 5.05 5.32
C LEU A 167 -12.40 3.69 5.93
N ARG A 168 -11.44 2.79 6.09
CA ARG A 168 -11.65 1.50 6.78
C ARG A 168 -12.04 1.72 8.25
N GLY A 169 -11.42 2.68 8.94
CA GLY A 169 -11.78 3.07 10.30
C GLY A 169 -13.17 3.67 10.39
N ALA A 170 -13.64 4.33 9.35
CA ALA A 170 -15.01 4.82 9.22
C ALA A 170 -16.03 3.71 8.84
N GLY A 171 -15.58 2.49 8.52
CA GLY A 171 -16.42 1.38 8.09
C GLY A 171 -16.73 1.35 6.60
N ASP A 172 -16.20 2.29 5.80
CA ASP A 172 -16.38 2.33 4.35
C ASP A 172 -15.29 1.52 3.62
N THR A 173 -15.44 0.21 3.68
CA THR A 173 -14.55 -0.73 2.97
C THR A 173 -14.94 -0.92 1.50
N ARG A 174 -16.16 -0.52 1.11
CA ARG A 174 -16.64 -0.69 -0.28
C ARG A 174 -15.99 0.32 -1.22
N ALA A 175 -15.87 1.57 -0.82
CA ALA A 175 -15.21 2.60 -1.60
C ALA A 175 -13.76 2.20 -1.90
N THR A 176 -13.01 1.75 -0.89
CA THR A 176 -11.63 1.31 -1.06
C THR A 176 -11.49 0.10 -1.99
N ALA A 177 -12.42 -0.87 -1.92
CA ALA A 177 -12.44 -2.03 -2.78
C ALA A 177 -12.71 -1.67 -4.26
N ILE A 178 -13.68 -0.78 -4.52
CA ILE A 178 -14.03 -0.32 -5.88
C ILE A 178 -12.88 0.43 -6.52
N ILE A 179 -12.27 1.38 -5.77
CA ILE A 179 -11.12 2.16 -6.24
C ILE A 179 -9.95 1.22 -6.57
N SER A 180 -9.65 0.25 -5.67
CA SER A 180 -8.60 -0.73 -5.90
C SER A 180 -8.86 -1.60 -7.13
N LEU A 181 -10.12 -2.01 -7.36
CA LEU A 181 -10.50 -2.81 -8.51
C LEU A 181 -10.24 -2.05 -9.82
N ILE A 182 -10.72 -0.82 -9.92
CA ILE A 182 -10.57 -0.02 -11.14
C ILE A 182 -9.10 0.28 -11.43
N THR A 183 -8.36 0.69 -10.41
CA THR A 183 -6.99 1.17 -10.60
C THR A 183 -5.98 0.04 -10.78
N ILE A 184 -6.05 -1.02 -9.97
CA ILE A 184 -5.05 -2.10 -10.00
C ILE A 184 -5.33 -3.11 -11.12
N LEU A 185 -6.60 -3.44 -11.37
CA LEU A 185 -6.94 -4.48 -12.33
C LEU A 185 -7.01 -3.92 -13.76
N ILE A 186 -7.48 -2.69 -13.94
CA ILE A 186 -7.71 -2.10 -15.27
C ILE A 186 -6.62 -1.10 -15.61
N LEU A 187 -6.44 -0.08 -14.77
CA LEU A 187 -5.59 1.06 -15.10
C LEU A 187 -4.11 0.67 -15.14
N ARG A 188 -3.61 0.00 -14.10
CA ARG A 188 -2.18 -0.36 -13.99
C ARG A 188 -1.72 -1.31 -15.09
N PRO A 189 -2.36 -2.46 -15.37
CA PRO A 189 -1.98 -3.33 -16.47
C PRO A 189 -2.18 -2.67 -17.83
N GLY A 190 -3.27 -1.91 -18.01
CA GLY A 190 -3.56 -1.18 -19.25
C GLY A 190 -2.49 -0.16 -19.57
N LEU A 191 -2.14 0.70 -18.60
CA LEU A 191 -1.06 1.68 -18.78
C LEU A 191 0.29 1.00 -18.99
N ALA A 192 0.61 -0.07 -18.26
CA ALA A 192 1.85 -0.80 -18.43
C ALA A 192 1.95 -1.42 -19.84
N LEU A 193 0.86 -1.98 -20.37
CA LEU A 193 0.84 -2.50 -21.74
C LEU A 193 1.02 -1.39 -22.79
N ILE A 194 0.39 -0.24 -22.59
CA ILE A 194 0.53 0.91 -23.49
C ILE A 194 1.96 1.44 -23.45
N THR A 195 2.52 1.70 -22.27
CA THR A 195 3.87 2.26 -22.12
C THR A 195 4.96 1.31 -22.61
N ILE A 196 4.77 0.00 -22.45
CA ILE A 196 5.74 -1.01 -22.88
C ILE A 196 5.60 -1.33 -24.37
N LYS A 197 4.37 -1.60 -24.86
CA LYS A 197 4.14 -2.10 -26.22
C LYS A 197 4.00 -0.99 -27.26
N VAL A 198 3.38 0.16 -26.89
CA VAL A 198 3.14 1.26 -27.84
C VAL A 198 4.30 2.27 -27.81
N PHE A 199 4.70 2.68 -26.61
CA PHE A 199 5.77 3.67 -26.47
C PHE A 199 7.18 3.06 -26.38
N HIS A 200 7.30 1.74 -26.23
CA HIS A 200 8.59 1.03 -26.12
C HIS A 200 9.51 1.56 -25.01
N TRP A 201 8.94 2.13 -23.93
CA TRP A 201 9.72 2.70 -22.82
C TRP A 201 10.29 1.63 -21.86
N GLY A 202 10.11 0.36 -22.19
CA GLY A 202 10.70 -0.74 -21.42
C GLY A 202 10.32 -0.72 -19.94
N LEU A 203 11.32 -0.92 -19.08
CA LEU A 203 11.13 -0.98 -17.64
C LEU A 203 10.68 0.37 -17.04
N GLU A 204 11.18 1.48 -17.56
CA GLU A 204 10.80 2.83 -17.10
C GLU A 204 9.31 3.08 -17.35
N GLY A 205 8.78 2.64 -18.49
CA GLY A 205 7.35 2.70 -18.81
C GLY A 205 6.48 1.91 -17.84
N ALA A 206 6.94 0.72 -17.43
CA ALA A 206 6.24 -0.07 -16.41
C ALA A 206 6.16 0.68 -15.07
N TRP A 207 7.24 1.32 -14.65
CA TRP A 207 7.28 2.08 -13.40
C TRP A 207 6.46 3.38 -13.48
N ILE A 208 6.43 4.05 -14.62
CA ILE A 208 5.55 5.21 -14.86
C ILE A 208 4.08 4.80 -14.72
N ALA A 209 3.67 3.65 -15.26
CA ALA A 209 2.32 3.13 -15.08
C ALA A 209 1.98 2.88 -13.61
N LEU A 210 2.93 2.30 -12.84
CA LEU A 210 2.79 2.07 -11.40
C LEU A 210 2.65 3.40 -10.63
N VAL A 211 3.47 4.38 -10.96
CA VAL A 211 3.46 5.72 -10.38
C VAL A 211 2.13 6.44 -10.67
N SER A 212 1.67 6.38 -11.91
CA SER A 212 0.39 6.99 -12.32
C SER A 212 -0.80 6.39 -11.58
N ASP A 213 -0.81 5.07 -11.39
CA ASP A 213 -1.82 4.38 -10.58
C ASP A 213 -1.82 4.88 -9.13
N GLN A 214 -0.65 5.04 -8.52
CA GLN A 214 -0.54 5.52 -7.14
C GLN A 214 -0.98 6.98 -7.00
N LEU A 215 -0.61 7.84 -7.95
CA LEU A 215 -1.06 9.23 -8.00
C LEU A 215 -2.59 9.31 -8.08
N LEU A 216 -3.19 8.58 -9.00
CA LEU A 216 -4.64 8.59 -9.19
C LEU A 216 -5.37 8.14 -7.92
N ARG A 217 -4.91 7.07 -7.27
CA ARG A 217 -5.49 6.60 -6.01
C ARG A 217 -5.28 7.54 -4.83
N SER A 218 -4.29 8.41 -4.88
CA SER A 218 -4.11 9.41 -3.83
C SER A 218 -5.04 10.62 -3.99
N LEU A 219 -5.61 10.80 -5.18
CA LEU A 219 -6.54 11.89 -5.52
C LEU A 219 -8.01 11.46 -5.40
N LEU A 220 -8.30 10.17 -5.60
CA LEU A 220 -9.63 9.56 -5.41
C LEU A 220 -9.90 9.24 -3.94
#